data_34703b41859b08a46813d00055892660
#
_entry.id   34703b41859b08a46813d00055892660
#
_cell.length_a   1.000
_cell.length_b   1.000
_cell.length_c   1.000
_cell.angle_alpha   90.00
_cell.angle_beta   90.00
_cell.angle_gamma   90.00
#
_symmetry.space_group_name_H-M   'P 1'
#
loop_
_entity.id
_entity.type
_entity.pdbx_description
1 polymer ?
#
loop_
_entity_poly.entity_id
_entity_poly.type
_entity_poly.pdbx_seq_one_letter_code
_entity_poly.pdbx_strand_id
1 'polypeptide(L)'
;MLSGSFAFYDMNRSGNIRKIIDDNAAQTHMIVAHLIPDLTGAIAIPAIMYILMFMVDYKLGILLIALTVIGLVQMKLMMGGQKFMKTYMKSLERLNAESVEYVRGMQVVKIFRNTVMSFKSFYDAIVTYSRYALEYSRSCRRPFVIFQVLFNVVIVLIIPVTIYYINGGGDLDLILAKTVFFACFAGSIFTCFMRVMYVGMYQFQAMEVINKLEGLFHEMQEGKPLHGSIKKVLAPHVHLMLIIRISYFVPLIIT
;
A
#
# COMPACT_ATOMS: atom_id res chain seq x y z
N MET A 1 -23.39 14.81 -10.52
CA MET A 1 -24.45 13.82 -10.81
C MET A 1 -25.63 14.41 -11.58
N LEU A 2 -26.26 15.49 -11.17
CA LEU A 2 -27.43 16.10 -11.87
C LEU A 2 -27.21 16.41 -13.36
N SER A 3 -25.99 16.36 -13.85
CA SER A 3 -25.62 16.64 -15.24
C SER A 3 -25.38 15.39 -16.10
N GLY A 4 -25.66 14.19 -15.61
CA GLY A 4 -25.55 12.96 -16.36
C GLY A 4 -26.60 12.81 -17.45
N SER A 5 -26.35 11.97 -18.48
CA SER A 5 -27.35 11.65 -19.50
C SER A 5 -28.46 10.78 -18.93
N PHE A 6 -29.68 10.87 -19.47
CA PHE A 6 -30.79 9.99 -19.06
C PHE A 6 -30.45 8.51 -19.29
N ALA A 7 -29.78 8.19 -20.39
CA ALA A 7 -29.35 6.84 -20.70
C ALA A 7 -28.43 6.23 -19.60
N PHE A 8 -27.58 7.04 -18.99
CA PHE A 8 -26.73 6.60 -17.89
C PHE A 8 -27.54 6.13 -16.68
N TYR A 9 -28.63 6.86 -16.34
CA TYR A 9 -29.47 6.51 -15.19
C TYR A 9 -30.38 5.32 -15.45
N ASP A 10 -30.79 5.10 -16.70
CA ASP A 10 -31.55 3.92 -17.11
C ASP A 10 -30.69 2.65 -17.07
N MET A 11 -29.42 2.75 -17.48
CA MET A 11 -28.49 1.62 -17.48
C MET A 11 -27.92 1.34 -16.08
N ASN A 12 -27.74 2.35 -15.26
CA ASN A 12 -27.15 2.23 -13.94
C ASN A 12 -28.18 2.44 -12.83
N ARG A 13 -28.51 1.37 -12.10
CA ARG A 13 -29.41 1.47 -10.94
C ARG A 13 -28.86 2.45 -9.91
N SER A 14 -29.68 3.38 -9.42
CA SER A 14 -29.29 4.42 -8.45
C SER A 14 -28.57 3.87 -7.21
N GLY A 15 -28.97 2.70 -6.73
CA GLY A 15 -28.32 2.01 -5.61
C GLY A 15 -26.88 1.56 -5.92
N ASN A 16 -26.57 1.22 -7.17
CA ASN A 16 -25.22 0.84 -7.59
C ASN A 16 -24.29 2.06 -7.65
N ILE A 17 -24.78 3.15 -8.22
CA ILE A 17 -24.06 4.43 -8.27
C ILE A 17 -23.75 4.91 -6.85
N ARG A 18 -24.74 4.92 -5.96
CA ARG A 18 -24.57 5.31 -4.56
C ARG A 18 -23.51 4.45 -3.88
N LYS A 19 -23.56 3.14 -4.05
CA LYS A 19 -22.59 2.21 -3.47
C LYS A 19 -21.17 2.51 -3.96
N ILE A 20 -20.98 2.72 -5.27
CA ILE A 20 -19.66 3.05 -5.83
C ILE A 20 -19.12 4.34 -5.19
N ILE A 21 -19.97 5.35 -5.00
CA ILE A 21 -19.54 6.63 -4.41
C ILE A 21 -19.23 6.47 -2.92
N ASP A 22 -20.12 5.85 -2.16
CA ASP A 22 -19.96 5.68 -0.71
C ASP A 22 -18.71 4.81 -0.39
N ASP A 23 -18.52 3.70 -1.11
CA ASP A 23 -17.37 2.81 -0.92
C ASP A 23 -16.04 3.51 -1.29
N ASN A 24 -16.02 4.26 -2.40
CA ASN A 24 -14.82 4.99 -2.82
C ASN A 24 -14.55 6.22 -1.93
N ALA A 25 -15.58 6.89 -1.42
CA ALA A 25 -15.42 7.99 -0.47
C ALA A 25 -14.80 7.50 0.85
N ALA A 26 -15.28 6.36 1.37
CA ALA A 26 -14.73 5.74 2.57
C ALA A 26 -13.27 5.30 2.37
N GLN A 27 -12.95 4.71 1.22
CA GLN A 27 -11.56 4.34 0.88
C GLN A 27 -10.66 5.57 0.74
N THR A 28 -11.14 6.64 0.10
CA THR A 28 -10.39 7.90 -0.03
C THR A 28 -10.07 8.50 1.33
N HIS A 29 -11.03 8.49 2.27
CA HIS A 29 -10.78 8.94 3.64
C HIS A 29 -9.67 8.14 4.31
N MET A 30 -9.72 6.82 4.22
CA MET A 30 -8.70 5.94 4.80
C MET A 30 -7.32 6.17 4.18
N ILE A 31 -7.25 6.35 2.86
CA ILE A 31 -5.99 6.64 2.14
C ILE A 31 -5.39 7.96 2.64
N VAL A 32 -6.18 9.04 2.69
CA VAL A 32 -5.69 10.35 3.13
C VAL A 32 -5.26 10.32 4.60
N ALA A 33 -6.02 9.66 5.46
CA ALA A 33 -5.74 9.56 6.89
C ALA A 33 -4.46 8.79 7.23
N HIS A 34 -4.08 7.81 6.40
CA HIS A 34 -2.90 6.97 6.63
C HIS A 34 -1.73 7.30 5.72
N LEU A 35 -1.97 7.59 4.44
CA LEU A 35 -0.90 7.83 3.47
C LEU A 35 -0.04 9.06 3.83
N ILE A 36 -0.67 10.17 4.22
CA ILE A 36 0.05 11.42 4.52
C ILE A 36 0.94 11.28 5.77
N PRO A 37 0.43 10.81 6.93
CA PRO A 37 1.26 10.61 8.11
C PRO A 37 2.37 9.57 7.89
N ASP A 38 2.07 8.46 7.21
CA ASP A 38 3.04 7.41 6.98
C ASP A 38 4.15 7.87 6.03
N LEU A 39 3.82 8.62 4.97
CA LEU A 39 4.80 9.20 4.05
C LEU A 39 5.69 10.22 4.76
N THR A 40 5.08 11.12 5.54
CA THR A 40 5.81 12.13 6.31
C THR A 40 6.74 11.46 7.33
N GLY A 41 6.25 10.46 8.06
CA GLY A 41 7.03 9.71 9.02
C GLY A 41 8.15 8.88 8.38
N ALA A 42 7.92 8.32 7.19
CA ALA A 42 8.92 7.55 6.46
C ALA A 42 10.11 8.39 5.98
N ILE A 43 9.94 9.70 5.80
CA ILE A 43 10.99 10.63 5.36
C ILE A 43 11.58 11.37 6.56
N ALA A 44 10.75 11.98 7.41
CA ALA A 44 11.19 12.86 8.49
C ALA A 44 11.94 12.10 9.59
N ILE A 45 11.46 10.91 9.96
CA ILE A 45 12.09 10.12 11.03
C ILE A 45 13.52 9.71 10.67
N PRO A 46 13.80 9.07 9.51
CA PRO A 46 15.17 8.75 9.12
C PRO A 46 16.06 9.99 9.00
N ALA A 47 15.55 11.10 8.45
CA ALA A 47 16.33 12.34 8.32
C ALA A 47 16.81 12.86 9.67
N ILE A 48 15.92 12.93 10.66
CA ILE A 48 16.27 13.33 12.03
C ILE A 48 17.27 12.36 12.65
N MET A 49 17.06 11.05 12.47
CA MET A 49 17.96 10.02 13.01
C MET A 49 19.37 10.10 12.42
N TYR A 50 19.51 10.38 11.12
CA TYR A 50 20.82 10.59 10.51
C TYR A 50 21.52 11.79 11.11
N ILE A 51 20.83 12.92 11.23
CA ILE A 51 21.41 14.14 11.83
C ILE A 51 21.92 13.83 13.24
N LEU A 52 21.09 13.22 14.08
CA LEU A 52 21.47 12.88 15.44
C LEU A 52 22.64 11.88 15.49
N MET A 53 22.64 10.86 14.61
CA MET A 53 23.70 9.86 14.58
C MET A 53 25.04 10.44 14.15
N PHE A 54 25.05 11.35 13.17
CA PHE A 54 26.27 12.06 12.76
C PHE A 54 26.83 12.98 13.85
N MET A 55 25.96 13.54 14.70
CA MET A 55 26.40 14.33 15.87
C MET A 55 27.08 13.46 16.95
N VAL A 56 26.65 12.21 17.09
CA VAL A 56 27.21 11.26 18.07
C VAL A 56 28.50 10.62 17.57
N ASP A 57 28.47 10.05 16.36
CA ASP A 57 29.64 9.44 15.73
C ASP A 57 29.44 9.32 14.21
N TYR A 58 30.32 9.93 13.43
CA TYR A 58 30.22 9.91 11.97
C TYR A 58 30.39 8.49 11.37
N LYS A 59 31.17 7.60 12.02
CA LYS A 59 31.37 6.23 11.54
C LYS A 59 30.08 5.42 11.66
N LEU A 60 29.38 5.57 12.77
CA LEU A 60 28.08 4.93 12.98
C LEU A 60 26.99 5.56 12.07
N GLY A 61 27.09 6.86 11.79
CA GLY A 61 26.24 7.52 10.80
C GLY A 61 26.38 6.93 9.40
N ILE A 62 27.64 6.70 8.94
CA ILE A 62 27.90 6.04 7.65
C ILE A 62 27.37 4.61 7.63
N LEU A 63 27.55 3.85 8.71
CA LEU A 63 27.03 2.50 8.84
C LEU A 63 25.50 2.46 8.75
N LEU A 64 24.83 3.43 9.37
CA LEU A 64 23.38 3.56 9.33
C LEU A 64 22.87 3.87 7.91
N ILE A 65 23.57 4.73 7.16
CA ILE A 65 23.28 5.00 5.74
C ILE A 65 23.47 3.74 4.90
N ALA A 66 24.57 3.02 5.10
CA ALA A 66 24.84 1.77 4.38
C ALA A 66 23.72 0.74 4.62
N LEU A 67 23.25 0.59 5.86
CA LEU A 67 22.13 -0.26 6.21
C LEU A 67 20.84 0.16 5.47
N THR A 68 20.60 1.45 5.39
CA THR A 68 19.42 1.98 4.68
C THR A 68 19.51 1.72 3.17
N VAL A 69 20.67 1.93 2.56
CA VAL A 69 20.88 1.64 1.13
C VAL A 69 20.64 0.15 0.84
N ILE A 70 21.17 -0.74 1.67
CA ILE A 70 20.93 -2.20 1.56
C ILE A 70 19.42 -2.48 1.66
N GLY A 71 18.72 -1.87 2.63
CA GLY A 71 17.29 -2.00 2.80
C GLY A 71 16.48 -1.51 1.59
N LEU A 72 16.86 -0.38 1.00
CA LEU A 72 16.23 0.15 -0.22
C LEU A 72 16.42 -0.77 -1.42
N VAL A 73 17.63 -1.29 -1.64
CA VAL A 73 17.91 -2.26 -2.71
C VAL A 73 17.06 -3.51 -2.53
N GLN A 74 17.00 -4.03 -1.31
CA GLN A 74 16.20 -5.22 -1.01
C GLN A 74 14.70 -4.96 -1.19
N MET A 75 14.22 -3.77 -0.83
CA MET A 75 12.83 -3.39 -1.03
C MET A 75 12.47 -3.32 -2.52
N LYS A 76 13.35 -2.81 -3.38
CA LYS A 76 13.16 -2.86 -4.85
C LYS A 76 13.04 -4.30 -5.36
N LEU A 77 13.86 -5.22 -4.86
CA LEU A 77 13.77 -6.63 -5.23
C LEU A 77 12.43 -7.26 -4.78
N MET A 78 11.84 -6.77 -3.67
CA MET A 78 10.52 -7.18 -3.20
C MET A 78 9.37 -6.69 -4.08
N MET A 79 9.50 -5.53 -4.70
CA MET A 79 8.44 -4.93 -5.54
C MET A 79 8.17 -5.68 -6.85
N GLY A 80 9.00 -6.64 -7.24
CA GLY A 80 8.79 -7.50 -8.42
C GLY A 80 7.51 -8.33 -8.41
N GLY A 81 6.81 -8.41 -7.26
CA GLY A 81 5.54 -9.12 -7.09
C GLY A 81 4.27 -8.38 -7.54
N GLN A 82 4.36 -7.19 -8.14
CA GLN A 82 3.18 -6.38 -8.51
C GLN A 82 2.20 -7.13 -9.44
N LYS A 83 2.70 -7.97 -10.34
CA LYS A 83 1.85 -8.80 -11.21
C LYS A 83 0.98 -9.78 -10.40
N PHE A 84 1.56 -10.42 -9.40
CA PHE A 84 0.84 -11.33 -8.50
C PHE A 84 -0.16 -10.57 -7.63
N MET A 85 0.20 -9.38 -7.15
CA MET A 85 -0.70 -8.49 -6.39
C MET A 85 -1.94 -8.12 -7.20
N LYS A 86 -1.77 -7.71 -8.45
CA LYS A 86 -2.89 -7.35 -9.33
C LYS A 86 -3.84 -8.54 -9.56
N THR A 87 -3.29 -9.73 -9.78
CA THR A 87 -4.10 -10.95 -9.98
C THR A 87 -4.84 -11.34 -8.70
N TYR A 88 -4.16 -11.25 -7.55
CA TYR A 88 -4.75 -11.47 -6.23
C TYR A 88 -5.92 -10.51 -5.96
N MET A 89 -5.74 -9.20 -6.16
CA MET A 89 -6.79 -8.19 -5.95
C MET A 89 -7.99 -8.42 -6.87
N LYS A 90 -7.76 -8.73 -8.15
CA LYS A 90 -8.84 -9.07 -9.09
C LYS A 90 -9.63 -10.31 -8.66
N SER A 91 -8.95 -11.31 -8.12
CA SER A 91 -9.63 -12.52 -7.61
C SER A 91 -10.43 -12.24 -6.33
N LEU A 92 -9.95 -11.32 -5.49
CA LEU A 92 -10.68 -10.85 -4.30
C LEU A 92 -11.95 -10.07 -4.67
N GLU A 93 -11.89 -9.20 -5.67
CA GLU A 93 -13.07 -8.49 -6.18
C GLU A 93 -14.13 -9.46 -6.71
N ARG A 94 -13.70 -10.46 -7.49
CA ARG A 94 -14.59 -11.50 -7.97
C ARG A 94 -15.23 -12.28 -6.82
N LEU A 95 -14.44 -12.67 -5.81
CA LEU A 95 -14.95 -13.34 -4.63
C LEU A 95 -16.00 -12.49 -3.90
N ASN A 96 -15.76 -11.20 -3.73
CA ASN A 96 -16.69 -10.28 -3.09
C ASN A 96 -18.00 -10.16 -3.90
N ALA A 97 -17.91 -10.04 -5.22
CA ALA A 97 -19.09 -9.97 -6.08
C ALA A 97 -19.95 -11.26 -5.99
N GLU A 98 -19.32 -12.42 -6.10
CA GLU A 98 -20.01 -13.72 -5.99
C GLU A 98 -20.58 -13.96 -4.58
N SER A 99 -19.92 -13.44 -3.54
CA SER A 99 -20.42 -13.49 -2.15
C SER A 99 -21.73 -12.71 -2.01
N VAL A 100 -21.81 -11.52 -2.60
CA VAL A 100 -23.03 -10.70 -2.57
C VAL A 100 -24.18 -11.41 -3.31
N GLU A 101 -23.91 -11.99 -4.48
CA GLU A 101 -24.92 -12.74 -5.23
C GLU A 101 -25.38 -14.00 -4.47
N TYR A 102 -24.46 -14.69 -3.79
CA TYR A 102 -24.79 -15.84 -2.94
C TYR A 102 -25.72 -15.43 -1.80
N VAL A 103 -25.42 -14.30 -1.11
CA VAL A 103 -26.29 -13.81 -0.02
C VAL A 103 -27.66 -13.41 -0.53
N ARG A 104 -27.75 -12.76 -1.70
CA ARG A 104 -29.03 -12.42 -2.35
C ARG A 104 -29.83 -13.68 -2.72
N GLY A 105 -29.15 -14.71 -3.19
CA GLY A 105 -29.76 -16.01 -3.53
C GLY A 105 -30.05 -16.91 -2.33
N MET A 106 -29.69 -16.53 -1.10
CA MET A 106 -29.78 -17.39 0.09
C MET A 106 -31.19 -17.92 0.37
N GLN A 107 -32.23 -17.15 0.07
CA GLN A 107 -33.61 -17.60 0.24
C GLN A 107 -33.91 -18.82 -0.62
N VAL A 108 -33.47 -18.80 -1.89
CA VAL A 108 -33.61 -19.91 -2.84
C VAL A 108 -32.78 -21.12 -2.39
N VAL A 109 -31.55 -20.87 -1.95
CA VAL A 109 -30.65 -21.93 -1.44
C VAL A 109 -31.25 -22.64 -0.23
N LYS A 110 -31.89 -21.92 0.71
CA LYS A 110 -32.56 -22.50 1.87
C LYS A 110 -33.77 -23.34 1.51
N ILE A 111 -34.59 -22.89 0.56
CA ILE A 111 -35.78 -23.61 0.13
C ILE A 111 -35.39 -24.96 -0.49
N PHE A 112 -34.35 -24.97 -1.31
CA PHE A 112 -33.92 -26.19 -2.01
C PHE A 112 -32.88 -27.02 -1.24
N ARG A 113 -32.52 -26.64 0.00
CA ARG A 113 -31.49 -27.27 0.86
C ARG A 113 -30.15 -27.50 0.15
N ASN A 114 -29.79 -26.59 -0.74
CA ASN A 114 -28.54 -26.66 -1.50
C ASN A 114 -27.35 -26.17 -0.63
N THR A 115 -26.17 -26.71 -0.88
CA THR A 115 -24.92 -26.32 -0.23
C THR A 115 -24.19 -25.24 -1.04
N VAL A 116 -23.15 -24.62 -0.46
CA VAL A 116 -22.25 -23.68 -1.15
C VAL A 116 -21.65 -24.30 -2.42
N MET A 117 -21.40 -25.61 -2.41
CA MET A 117 -20.88 -26.34 -3.59
C MET A 117 -21.88 -26.39 -4.75
N SER A 118 -23.18 -26.30 -4.46
CA SER A 118 -24.22 -26.20 -5.49
C SER A 118 -24.26 -24.84 -6.17
N PHE A 119 -23.73 -23.78 -5.49
CA PHE A 119 -23.53 -22.46 -6.08
C PHE A 119 -22.13 -22.38 -6.70
N LYS A 120 -21.96 -23.04 -7.84
CA LYS A 120 -20.67 -23.30 -8.48
C LYS A 120 -19.82 -22.05 -8.69
N SER A 121 -20.41 -20.92 -9.09
CA SER A 121 -19.67 -19.67 -9.32
C SER A 121 -18.99 -19.16 -8.07
N PHE A 122 -19.67 -19.20 -6.92
CA PHE A 122 -19.10 -18.77 -5.63
C PHE A 122 -18.03 -19.75 -5.15
N TYR A 123 -18.26 -21.06 -5.27
CA TYR A 123 -17.26 -22.07 -4.95
C TYR A 123 -15.97 -21.90 -5.78
N ASP A 124 -16.13 -21.74 -7.10
CA ASP A 124 -15.00 -21.52 -8.02
C ASP A 124 -14.26 -20.20 -7.70
N ALA A 125 -14.97 -19.17 -7.27
CA ALA A 125 -14.37 -17.91 -6.83
C ALA A 125 -13.51 -18.09 -5.56
N ILE A 126 -14.02 -18.87 -4.57
CA ILE A 126 -13.26 -19.19 -3.33
C ILE A 126 -11.97 -19.95 -3.67
N VAL A 127 -12.07 -21.00 -4.47
CA VAL A 127 -10.92 -21.83 -4.85
C VAL A 127 -9.89 -21.02 -5.65
N THR A 128 -10.37 -20.20 -6.58
CA THR A 128 -9.52 -19.33 -7.40
C THR A 128 -8.79 -18.29 -6.55
N TYR A 129 -9.51 -17.62 -5.66
CA TYR A 129 -8.94 -16.67 -4.71
C TYR A 129 -7.88 -17.34 -3.81
N SER A 130 -8.20 -18.48 -3.23
CA SER A 130 -7.28 -19.22 -2.35
C SER A 130 -5.96 -19.56 -3.06
N ARG A 131 -6.04 -20.01 -4.32
CA ARG A 131 -4.85 -20.31 -5.13
C ARG A 131 -4.00 -19.04 -5.38
N TYR A 132 -4.60 -17.95 -5.84
CA TYR A 132 -3.86 -16.72 -6.11
C TYR A 132 -3.34 -16.05 -4.83
N ALA A 133 -4.07 -16.14 -3.72
CA ALA A 133 -3.59 -15.70 -2.41
C ALA A 133 -2.33 -16.47 -1.97
N LEU A 134 -2.33 -17.79 -2.19
CA LEU A 134 -1.18 -18.63 -1.88
C LEU A 134 0.03 -18.33 -2.79
N GLU A 135 -0.20 -18.16 -4.10
CA GLU A 135 0.86 -17.80 -5.05
C GLU A 135 1.47 -16.43 -4.72
N TYR A 136 0.64 -15.43 -4.42
CA TYR A 136 1.09 -14.12 -3.98
C TYR A 136 1.91 -14.21 -2.68
N SER A 137 1.40 -14.88 -1.67
CA SER A 137 2.09 -15.07 -0.39
C SER A 137 3.45 -15.77 -0.56
N ARG A 138 3.52 -16.79 -1.41
CA ARG A 138 4.77 -17.49 -1.72
C ARG A 138 5.76 -16.60 -2.46
N SER A 139 5.30 -15.76 -3.38
CA SER A 139 6.17 -14.83 -4.13
C SER A 139 6.80 -13.77 -3.20
N CYS A 140 6.06 -13.28 -2.22
CA CYS A 140 6.53 -12.29 -1.25
C CYS A 140 7.40 -12.90 -0.14
N ARG A 141 7.24 -14.19 0.17
CA ARG A 141 7.88 -14.83 1.31
C ARG A 141 9.41 -14.77 1.27
N ARG A 142 10.01 -15.17 0.15
CA ARG A 142 11.48 -15.22 0.02
C ARG A 142 12.12 -13.83 0.14
N PRO A 143 11.73 -12.82 -0.63
CA PRO A 143 12.28 -11.47 -0.50
C PRO A 143 12.09 -10.90 0.91
N PHE A 144 10.92 -11.11 1.51
CA PHE A 144 10.62 -10.63 2.86
C PHE A 144 11.51 -11.28 3.93
N VAL A 145 11.69 -12.60 3.89
CA VAL A 145 12.56 -13.30 4.83
C VAL A 145 14.01 -12.84 4.69
N ILE A 146 14.51 -12.67 3.46
CA ILE A 146 15.87 -12.16 3.22
C ILE A 146 16.02 -10.75 3.79
N PHE A 147 15.06 -9.87 3.58
CA PHE A 147 15.05 -8.52 4.15
C PHE A 147 15.11 -8.56 5.69
N GLN A 148 14.26 -9.38 6.31
CA GLN A 148 14.19 -9.53 7.75
C GLN A 148 15.52 -10.05 8.33
N VAL A 149 16.09 -11.09 7.73
CA VAL A 149 17.36 -11.69 8.17
C VAL A 149 18.51 -10.68 8.01
N LEU A 150 18.63 -10.02 6.85
CA LEU A 150 19.67 -9.02 6.59
C LEU A 150 19.66 -7.90 7.64
N PHE A 151 18.48 -7.37 7.93
CA PHE A 151 18.33 -6.30 8.91
C PHE A 151 18.71 -6.74 10.32
N ASN A 152 18.25 -7.90 10.75
CA ASN A 152 18.56 -8.42 12.08
C ASN A 152 20.04 -8.81 12.21
N VAL A 153 20.66 -9.39 11.19
CA VAL A 153 22.08 -9.72 11.18
C VAL A 153 22.95 -8.48 11.37
N VAL A 154 22.62 -7.36 10.71
CA VAL A 154 23.39 -6.12 10.89
C VAL A 154 23.29 -5.59 12.31
N ILE A 155 22.11 -5.66 12.95
CA ILE A 155 21.95 -5.26 14.36
C ILE A 155 22.77 -6.18 15.28
N VAL A 156 22.78 -7.49 15.02
CA VAL A 156 23.57 -8.44 15.83
C VAL A 156 25.07 -8.25 15.64
N LEU A 157 25.53 -7.93 14.43
CA LEU A 157 26.95 -7.70 14.14
C LEU A 157 27.55 -6.49 14.88
N ILE A 158 26.72 -5.59 15.41
CA ILE A 158 27.26 -4.50 16.23
C ILE A 158 27.86 -5.00 17.54
N ILE A 159 27.41 -6.13 18.07
CA ILE A 159 27.91 -6.69 19.34
C ILE A 159 29.42 -7.03 19.26
N PRO A 160 29.90 -7.86 18.29
CA PRO A 160 31.32 -8.12 18.17
C PRO A 160 32.15 -6.88 17.84
N VAL A 161 31.59 -5.94 17.09
CA VAL A 161 32.25 -4.64 16.84
C VAL A 161 32.43 -3.83 18.14
N THR A 162 31.42 -3.82 18.99
CA THR A 162 31.49 -3.18 20.31
C THR A 162 32.56 -3.83 21.19
N ILE A 163 32.60 -5.15 21.25
CA ILE A 163 33.61 -5.88 22.00
C ILE A 163 35.03 -5.58 21.49
N TYR A 164 35.21 -5.52 20.19
CA TYR A 164 36.48 -5.14 19.58
C TYR A 164 36.96 -3.75 20.02
N TYR A 165 36.05 -2.74 20.06
CA TYR A 165 36.40 -1.39 20.52
C TYR A 165 36.70 -1.34 22.03
N ILE A 166 35.99 -2.09 22.85
CA ILE A 166 36.26 -2.20 24.30
C ILE A 166 37.66 -2.79 24.56
N ASN A 167 38.00 -3.85 23.86
CA ASN A 167 39.33 -4.49 23.99
C ASN A 167 40.46 -3.59 23.48
N GLY A 168 40.18 -2.63 22.63
CA GLY A 168 41.12 -1.63 22.15
C GLY A 168 41.43 -0.50 23.14
N GLY A 169 40.91 -0.55 24.39
CA GLY A 169 41.18 0.40 25.46
C GLY A 169 40.31 1.66 25.40
N GLY A 170 39.19 1.61 24.71
CA GLY A 170 38.21 2.72 24.69
C GLY A 170 37.42 2.80 25.99
N ASP A 171 36.84 3.98 26.24
CA ASP A 171 35.96 4.23 27.38
C ASP A 171 34.71 3.36 27.28
N LEU A 172 34.51 2.47 28.23
CA LEU A 172 33.43 1.48 28.26
C LEU A 172 32.05 2.15 28.21
N ASP A 173 31.84 3.16 29.02
CA ASP A 173 30.54 3.82 29.15
C ASP A 173 30.15 4.52 27.84
N LEU A 174 31.11 5.20 27.21
CA LEU A 174 30.90 5.89 25.94
C LEU A 174 30.61 4.89 24.79
N ILE A 175 31.35 3.78 24.73
CA ILE A 175 31.17 2.77 23.69
C ILE A 175 29.80 2.10 23.84
N LEU A 176 29.41 1.74 25.07
CA LEU A 176 28.11 1.14 25.34
C LEU A 176 26.97 2.11 24.99
N ALA A 177 27.08 3.38 25.38
CA ALA A 177 26.09 4.41 25.04
C ALA A 177 25.92 4.53 23.50
N LYS A 178 27.00 4.64 22.74
CA LYS A 178 26.97 4.68 21.27
C LYS A 178 26.33 3.44 20.65
N THR A 179 26.62 2.27 21.19
CA THR A 179 26.08 1.00 20.72
C THR A 179 24.56 0.91 20.91
N VAL A 180 24.09 1.26 22.11
CA VAL A 180 22.64 1.31 22.41
C VAL A 180 21.95 2.31 21.51
N PHE A 181 22.53 3.49 21.32
CA PHE A 181 21.98 4.53 20.44
C PHE A 181 21.84 4.06 18.99
N PHE A 182 22.90 3.39 18.48
CA PHE A 182 22.85 2.81 17.13
C PHE A 182 21.78 1.71 17.02
N ALA A 183 21.68 0.81 18.00
CA ALA A 183 20.69 -0.26 17.98
C ALA A 183 19.25 0.28 17.97
N CYS A 184 18.96 1.30 18.77
CA CYS A 184 17.66 1.97 18.79
C CYS A 184 17.33 2.62 17.42
N PHE A 185 18.31 3.29 16.81
CA PHE A 185 18.11 3.93 15.53
C PHE A 185 17.97 2.95 14.38
N ALA A 186 18.78 1.88 14.36
CA ALA A 186 18.65 0.80 13.38
C ALA A 186 17.26 0.15 13.45
N GLY A 187 16.74 -0.13 14.66
CA GLY A 187 15.39 -0.66 14.86
C GLY A 187 14.30 0.30 14.36
N SER A 188 14.47 1.60 14.60
CA SER A 188 13.52 2.62 14.14
C SER A 188 13.53 2.77 12.62
N ILE A 189 14.69 2.67 11.96
CA ILE A 189 14.78 2.65 10.49
C ILE A 189 14.06 1.45 9.91
N PHE A 190 14.16 0.28 10.53
CA PHE A 190 13.37 -0.89 10.14
C PHE A 190 11.87 -0.60 10.13
N THR A 191 11.37 0.08 11.17
CA THR A 191 9.97 0.51 11.23
C THR A 191 9.59 1.47 10.10
N CYS A 192 10.49 2.37 9.72
CA CYS A 192 10.29 3.26 8.57
C CYS A 192 10.16 2.48 7.25
N PHE A 193 10.94 1.41 7.05
CA PHE A 193 10.78 0.52 5.88
C PHE A 193 9.41 -0.14 5.85
N MET A 194 8.89 -0.58 6.99
CA MET A 194 7.55 -1.13 7.07
C MET A 194 6.49 -0.10 6.68
N ARG A 195 6.62 1.15 7.12
CA ARG A 195 5.73 2.25 6.71
C ARG A 195 5.77 2.49 5.21
N VAL A 196 6.94 2.52 4.57
CA VAL A 196 7.08 2.67 3.11
C VAL A 196 6.36 1.54 2.37
N MET A 197 6.42 0.33 2.90
CA MET A 197 5.69 -0.82 2.33
C MET A 197 4.17 -0.62 2.38
N TYR A 198 3.62 -0.11 3.49
CA TYR A 198 2.20 0.24 3.60
C TYR A 198 1.80 1.39 2.68
N VAL A 199 2.65 2.43 2.57
CA VAL A 199 2.47 3.52 1.61
C VAL A 199 2.31 3.00 0.18
N GLY A 200 3.13 2.04 -0.25
CA GLY A 200 3.01 1.40 -1.56
C GLY A 200 1.67 0.66 -1.75
N MET A 201 1.15 0.02 -0.72
CA MET A 201 -0.16 -0.63 -0.75
C MET A 201 -1.30 0.40 -0.86
N TYR A 202 -1.25 1.48 -0.09
CA TYR A 202 -2.24 2.56 -0.14
C TYR A 202 -2.22 3.29 -1.49
N GLN A 203 -1.05 3.48 -2.11
CA GLN A 203 -0.95 4.03 -3.46
C GLN A 203 -1.65 3.16 -4.50
N PHE A 204 -1.48 1.84 -4.42
CA PHE A 204 -2.17 0.92 -5.32
C PHE A 204 -3.69 1.01 -5.17
N GLN A 205 -4.19 1.02 -3.93
CA GLN A 205 -5.62 1.20 -3.65
C GLN A 205 -6.15 2.55 -4.12
N ALA A 206 -5.37 3.63 -3.91
CA ALA A 206 -5.73 4.97 -4.38
C ALA A 206 -5.87 5.03 -5.91
N MET A 207 -4.94 4.42 -6.64
CA MET A 207 -5.01 4.37 -8.10
C MET A 207 -6.24 3.60 -8.59
N GLU A 208 -6.61 2.53 -7.89
CA GLU A 208 -7.81 1.76 -8.23
C GLU A 208 -9.10 2.54 -8.00
N VAL A 209 -9.19 3.29 -6.88
CA VAL A 209 -10.30 4.20 -6.60
C VAL A 209 -10.43 5.28 -7.67
N ILE A 210 -9.30 5.89 -8.05
CA ILE A 210 -9.26 6.92 -9.10
C ILE A 210 -9.77 6.35 -10.42
N ASN A 211 -9.25 5.20 -10.86
CA ASN A 211 -9.65 4.56 -12.11
C ASN A 211 -11.16 4.22 -12.12
N LYS A 212 -11.71 3.76 -11.00
CA LYS A 212 -13.15 3.46 -10.87
C LYS A 212 -14.00 4.72 -10.97
N LEU A 213 -13.57 5.81 -10.30
CA LEU A 213 -14.28 7.08 -10.36
C LEU A 213 -14.18 7.75 -11.74
N GLU A 214 -13.00 7.71 -12.36
CA GLU A 214 -12.82 8.23 -13.72
C GLU A 214 -13.68 7.45 -14.73
N GLY A 215 -13.72 6.11 -14.63
CA GLY A 215 -14.60 5.28 -15.44
C GLY A 215 -16.07 5.68 -15.29
N LEU A 216 -16.54 5.87 -14.06
CA LEU A 216 -17.91 6.32 -13.79
C LEU A 216 -18.19 7.71 -14.37
N PHE A 217 -17.26 8.65 -14.23
CA PHE A 217 -17.41 9.99 -14.79
C PHE A 217 -17.38 9.99 -16.32
N HIS A 218 -16.59 9.13 -16.94
CA HIS A 218 -16.55 8.97 -18.39
C HIS A 218 -17.87 8.43 -18.91
N GLU A 219 -18.41 7.37 -18.32
CA GLU A 219 -19.74 6.83 -18.66
C GLU A 219 -20.85 7.87 -18.48
N MET A 220 -20.76 8.72 -17.44
CA MET A 220 -21.73 9.82 -17.25
C MET A 220 -21.66 10.88 -18.32
N GLN A 221 -20.50 11.07 -18.95
CA GLN A 221 -20.30 12.08 -20.02
C GLN A 221 -20.64 11.52 -21.41
N GLU A 222 -20.48 10.22 -21.61
CA GLU A 222 -20.91 9.55 -22.84
C GLU A 222 -22.43 9.67 -23.01
N GLY A 223 -22.86 10.13 -24.17
CA GLY A 223 -24.28 10.30 -24.49
C GLY A 223 -24.89 11.65 -24.09
N LYS A 224 -24.10 12.64 -23.68
CA LYS A 224 -24.60 14.02 -23.59
C LYS A 224 -24.76 14.63 -24.98
N PRO A 225 -25.96 15.10 -25.35
CA PRO A 225 -26.10 15.85 -26.58
C PRO A 225 -25.30 17.16 -26.50
N LEU A 226 -24.54 17.45 -27.55
CA LEU A 226 -23.70 18.67 -27.69
C LEU A 226 -24.55 19.96 -27.88
N HIS A 227 -25.64 20.15 -27.12
CA HIS A 227 -26.48 21.32 -27.22
C HIS A 227 -26.46 22.13 -25.93
N GLY A 228 -25.81 23.31 -25.99
CA GLY A 228 -25.74 24.31 -24.96
C GLY A 228 -24.33 24.90 -24.78
N SER A 229 -24.23 26.25 -24.70
CA SER A 229 -22.96 26.90 -24.37
C SER A 229 -22.49 26.45 -22.98
N ILE A 230 -21.53 25.60 -22.95
CA ILE A 230 -20.96 25.08 -21.69
C ILE A 230 -20.09 26.17 -21.08
N LYS A 231 -20.59 26.87 -20.06
CA LYS A 231 -19.70 27.46 -19.06
C LYS A 231 -18.89 26.31 -18.49
N LYS A 232 -17.59 26.31 -18.76
CA LYS A 232 -16.61 25.37 -18.18
C LYS A 232 -16.79 25.39 -16.66
N VAL A 233 -17.56 24.45 -16.12
CA VAL A 233 -17.51 24.18 -14.68
C VAL A 233 -16.12 23.64 -14.44
N LEU A 234 -15.30 24.40 -13.72
CA LEU A 234 -14.00 23.95 -13.26
C LEU A 234 -14.24 22.62 -12.52
N ALA A 235 -13.89 21.55 -13.17
CA ALA A 235 -13.96 20.24 -12.54
C ALA A 235 -13.06 20.26 -11.29
N PRO A 236 -13.44 19.58 -10.21
CA PRO A 236 -12.66 19.53 -8.97
C PRO A 236 -11.34 18.72 -9.12
N HIS A 237 -10.82 18.64 -10.34
CA HIS A 237 -9.56 17.97 -10.68
C HIS A 237 -8.34 18.57 -9.98
N VAL A 238 -8.41 19.83 -9.50
CA VAL A 238 -7.23 20.49 -8.92
C VAL A 238 -6.81 19.85 -7.60
N HIS A 239 -7.76 19.46 -6.75
CA HIS A 239 -7.41 18.79 -5.47
C HIS A 239 -7.00 17.33 -5.66
N LEU A 240 -7.64 16.61 -6.60
CA LEU A 240 -7.26 15.23 -6.91
C LEU A 240 -5.88 15.18 -7.60
N MET A 241 -5.60 16.12 -8.51
CA MET A 241 -4.28 16.26 -9.14
C MET A 241 -3.16 16.60 -8.15
N LEU A 242 -3.45 17.32 -7.07
CA LEU A 242 -2.44 17.61 -6.04
C LEU A 242 -2.06 16.34 -5.26
N ILE A 243 -3.06 15.52 -4.91
CA ILE A 243 -2.85 14.22 -4.25
C ILE A 243 -2.12 13.25 -5.19
N ILE A 244 -2.49 13.23 -6.48
CA ILE A 244 -1.83 12.42 -7.52
C ILE A 244 -0.39 12.89 -7.72
N ARG A 245 -0.12 14.20 -7.73
CA ARG A 245 1.24 14.75 -7.91
C ARG A 245 2.16 14.39 -6.75
N ILE A 246 1.64 14.34 -5.52
CA ILE A 246 2.37 13.85 -4.34
C ILE A 246 2.63 12.33 -4.48
N SER A 247 1.66 11.58 -5.03
CA SER A 247 1.79 10.14 -5.30
C SER A 247 2.83 9.81 -6.38
N TYR A 248 3.05 10.69 -7.36
CA TYR A 248 4.12 10.54 -8.38
C TYR A 248 5.52 10.89 -7.86
N PHE A 249 5.62 11.65 -6.76
CA PHE A 249 6.92 12.02 -6.19
C PHE A 249 7.59 10.87 -5.43
N VAL A 250 6.79 9.94 -4.90
CA VAL A 250 7.30 8.78 -4.14
C VAL A 250 8.06 7.77 -5.03
N PRO A 251 7.62 7.40 -6.25
CA PRO A 251 8.43 6.55 -7.12
C PRO A 251 9.73 7.21 -7.58
N LEU A 252 9.79 8.56 -7.63
CA LEU A 252 11.01 9.28 -8.04
C LEU A 252 12.11 9.23 -6.96
N ILE A 253 11.73 9.01 -5.68
CA ILE A 253 12.68 8.83 -4.57
C ILE A 253 13.13 7.36 -4.49
N ILE A 254 12.37 6.43 -5.09
CA ILE A 254 12.61 4.98 -5.05
C ILE A 254 13.22 4.47 -6.37
N THR A 255 13.20 5.26 -7.45
CA THR A 255 13.90 5.00 -8.72
C THR A 255 15.25 5.64 -8.75
#